data_0235fdcbea228093535a5b949649c393
#
_entry.id   0235fdcbea228093535a5b949649c393
#
_cell.length_a   1.000
_cell.length_b   1.000
_cell.length_c   1.000
_cell.angle_alpha   90.00
_cell.angle_beta   90.00
_cell.angle_gamma   90.00
#
_symmetry.space_group_name_H-M   'P 1'
#
loop_
_entity.id
_entity.type
_entity.pdbx_description
1 polymer ?
#
loop_
_entity_poly.entity_id
_entity_poly.type
_entity_poly.pdbx_seq_one_letter_code
_entity_poly.pdbx_strand_id
1 'polypeptide(L)'
;MKKKSACILLVFAAVIVLTYMTGESYYRGISEKAGLDEQEEKIYKYQYDMIVDSPDSQFWQAVYDSAKKKAASNNVLLEIMGSDRETSYNKLDYMNMSIAAKADGIILQYNGEAGLEEAINTAVRNGIPVVTVMSDAVHSRRQSFVGVSDYQLGMAYG
;
A
#
# COMPACT_ATOMS: atom_id res chain seq x y z
N MET A 1 36.28 -23.82 -44.95
CA MET A 1 35.93 -22.71 -44.05
C MET A 1 34.50 -22.79 -43.53
N LYS A 2 33.48 -23.08 -44.34
CA LYS A 2 32.04 -23.09 -43.94
C LYS A 2 31.70 -24.10 -42.80
N LYS A 3 32.32 -25.28 -42.76
CA LYS A 3 32.04 -26.29 -41.71
C LYS A 3 32.54 -25.86 -40.32
N LYS A 4 33.65 -25.15 -40.22
CA LYS A 4 34.20 -24.66 -38.93
C LYS A 4 33.33 -23.52 -38.35
N SER A 5 32.80 -22.63 -39.21
CA SER A 5 31.86 -21.57 -38.77
C SER A 5 30.52 -22.14 -38.29
N ALA A 6 30.02 -23.20 -38.91
CA ALA A 6 28.78 -23.85 -38.49
C ALA A 6 28.95 -24.54 -37.12
N CYS A 7 30.10 -25.19 -36.85
CA CYS A 7 30.37 -25.73 -35.52
C CYS A 7 30.43 -24.67 -34.42
N ILE A 8 31.04 -23.51 -34.71
CA ILE A 8 31.14 -22.40 -33.75
C ILE A 8 29.75 -21.85 -33.43
N LEU A 9 28.89 -21.67 -34.43
CA LEU A 9 27.50 -21.23 -34.22
C LEU A 9 26.68 -22.22 -33.40
N LEU A 10 26.86 -23.54 -33.60
CA LEU A 10 26.17 -24.55 -32.80
C LEU A 10 26.64 -24.57 -31.34
N VAL A 11 27.93 -24.36 -31.08
CA VAL A 11 28.46 -24.25 -29.73
C VAL A 11 27.90 -22.99 -29.04
N PHE A 12 27.85 -21.86 -29.74
CA PHE A 12 27.26 -20.63 -29.19
C PHE A 12 25.77 -20.80 -28.84
N ALA A 13 24.99 -21.41 -29.75
CA ALA A 13 23.57 -21.71 -29.49
C ALA A 13 23.38 -22.65 -28.29
N ALA A 14 24.23 -23.69 -28.17
CA ALA A 14 24.19 -24.62 -27.02
C ALA A 14 24.50 -23.89 -25.70
N VAL A 15 25.48 -22.99 -25.67
CA VAL A 15 25.83 -22.19 -24.49
C VAL A 15 24.67 -21.29 -24.08
N ILE A 16 24.02 -20.61 -25.04
CA ILE A 16 22.86 -19.74 -24.76
C ILE A 16 21.71 -20.56 -24.14
N VAL A 17 21.39 -21.71 -24.71
CA VAL A 17 20.32 -22.59 -24.19
C VAL A 17 20.65 -23.10 -22.78
N LEU A 18 21.90 -23.47 -22.55
CA LEU A 18 22.36 -23.96 -21.24
C LEU A 18 22.29 -22.85 -20.17
N THR A 19 22.70 -21.64 -20.54
CA THR A 19 22.61 -20.46 -19.64
C THR A 19 21.16 -20.12 -19.32
N TYR A 20 20.26 -20.21 -20.30
CA TYR A 20 18.84 -19.97 -20.08
C TYR A 20 18.23 -21.02 -19.12
N MET A 21 18.49 -22.30 -19.36
CA MET A 21 17.98 -23.40 -18.52
C MET A 21 18.52 -23.36 -17.08
N THR A 22 19.81 -23.05 -16.92
CA THR A 22 20.41 -22.93 -15.58
C THR A 22 19.91 -21.68 -14.85
N GLY A 23 19.70 -20.56 -15.56
CA GLY A 23 19.10 -19.35 -15.02
C GLY A 23 17.70 -19.59 -14.50
N GLU A 24 16.85 -20.23 -15.27
CA GLU A 24 15.46 -20.52 -14.88
C GLU A 24 15.38 -21.45 -13.66
N SER A 25 16.21 -22.50 -13.62
CA SER A 25 16.29 -23.41 -12.45
C SER A 25 16.78 -22.68 -11.19
N TYR A 26 17.75 -21.77 -11.34
CA TYR A 26 18.29 -21.00 -10.23
C TYR A 26 17.25 -20.00 -9.67
N TYR A 27 16.55 -19.29 -10.53
CA TYR A 27 15.47 -18.37 -10.12
C TYR A 27 14.29 -19.09 -9.48
N ARG A 28 13.87 -20.24 -10.01
CA ARG A 28 12.83 -21.07 -9.37
C ARG A 28 13.25 -21.53 -7.97
N GLY A 29 14.47 -21.95 -7.79
CA GLY A 29 14.96 -22.38 -6.47
C GLY A 29 15.08 -21.24 -5.45
N ILE A 30 15.28 -20.00 -5.90
CA ILE A 30 15.28 -18.82 -5.04
C ILE A 30 13.85 -18.40 -4.67
N SER A 31 12.93 -18.36 -5.63
CA SER A 31 11.53 -18.01 -5.37
C SER A 31 10.84 -19.01 -4.43
N GLU A 32 11.11 -20.29 -4.59
CA GLU A 32 10.59 -21.34 -3.69
C GLU A 32 11.17 -21.22 -2.26
N LYS A 33 12.48 -20.93 -2.12
CA LYS A 33 13.11 -20.71 -0.81
C LYS A 33 12.71 -19.38 -0.15
N ALA A 34 12.39 -18.37 -0.95
CA ALA A 34 11.94 -17.07 -0.48
C ALA A 34 10.44 -17.04 -0.15
N GLY A 35 9.72 -18.16 -0.35
CA GLY A 35 8.26 -18.19 -0.17
C GLY A 35 7.51 -17.26 -1.15
N LEU A 36 8.17 -16.91 -2.26
CA LEU A 36 7.57 -16.20 -3.37
C LEU A 36 6.86 -17.23 -4.27
N ASP A 37 6.00 -18.07 -3.66
CA ASP A 37 5.04 -18.82 -4.45
C ASP A 37 4.31 -17.86 -5.36
N GLU A 38 4.01 -18.26 -6.59
CA GLU A 38 3.11 -17.58 -7.51
C GLU A 38 1.77 -17.32 -6.79
N GLN A 39 1.76 -16.33 -5.91
CA GLN A 39 0.52 -15.68 -5.54
C GLN A 39 0.06 -15.08 -6.86
N GLU A 40 -0.99 -15.66 -7.44
CA GLU A 40 -1.73 -15.03 -8.51
C GLU A 40 -1.82 -13.56 -8.14
N GLU A 41 -1.14 -12.69 -8.90
CA GLU A 41 -1.10 -11.25 -8.63
C GLU A 41 -2.54 -10.77 -8.74
N LYS A 42 -3.19 -10.73 -7.57
CA LYS A 42 -4.61 -10.36 -7.50
C LYS A 42 -4.71 -8.92 -7.94
N ILE A 43 -5.19 -8.71 -9.15
CA ILE A 43 -5.45 -7.37 -9.69
C ILE A 43 -6.65 -6.81 -8.93
N TYR A 44 -6.39 -5.81 -8.09
CA TYR A 44 -7.43 -5.07 -7.40
C TYR A 44 -7.99 -3.97 -8.30
N LYS A 45 -9.28 -3.69 -8.15
CA LYS A 45 -9.96 -2.64 -8.92
C LYS A 45 -9.69 -1.25 -8.34
N TYR A 46 -9.51 -1.16 -7.03
CA TYR A 46 -9.33 0.09 -6.29
C TYR A 46 -8.13 -0.02 -5.36
N GLN A 47 -7.46 1.09 -5.12
CA GLN A 47 -6.38 1.23 -4.15
C GLN A 47 -6.75 2.27 -3.11
N TYR A 48 -6.70 1.89 -1.82
CA TYR A 48 -6.94 2.76 -0.68
C TYR A 48 -5.68 2.83 0.18
N ASP A 49 -5.37 4.02 0.65
CA ASP A 49 -4.23 4.28 1.51
C ASP A 49 -4.70 4.55 2.94
N MET A 50 -4.09 3.87 3.91
CA MET A 50 -4.34 4.05 5.34
C MET A 50 -3.15 4.76 5.97
N ILE A 51 -3.34 6.02 6.39
CA ILE A 51 -2.28 6.88 6.90
C ILE A 51 -2.43 7.02 8.42
N VAL A 52 -1.43 6.53 9.16
CA VAL A 52 -1.44 6.49 10.64
C VAL A 52 -0.08 6.89 11.23
N ASP A 53 -0.04 7.32 12.51
CA ASP A 53 1.18 7.78 13.17
C ASP A 53 2.20 6.66 13.44
N SER A 54 1.73 5.48 13.82
CA SER A 54 2.59 4.37 14.24
C SER A 54 2.09 3.06 13.64
N PRO A 55 2.28 2.88 12.32
CA PRO A 55 1.76 1.71 11.60
C PRO A 55 2.28 0.39 12.17
N ASP A 56 3.50 0.36 12.73
CA ASP A 56 4.11 -0.83 13.34
C ASP A 56 3.54 -1.17 14.73
N SER A 57 2.68 -0.32 15.30
CA SER A 57 2.08 -0.62 16.60
C SER A 57 1.13 -1.82 16.51
N GLN A 58 1.10 -2.65 17.56
CA GLN A 58 0.23 -3.81 17.62
C GLN A 58 -1.25 -3.44 17.39
N PHE A 59 -1.67 -2.27 17.86
CA PHE A 59 -3.03 -1.76 17.65
C PHE A 59 -3.31 -1.53 16.16
N TRP A 60 -2.44 -0.75 15.48
CA TRP A 60 -2.66 -0.43 14.08
C TRP A 60 -2.49 -1.63 13.17
N GLN A 61 -1.60 -2.56 13.49
CA GLN A 61 -1.48 -3.82 12.76
C GLN A 61 -2.78 -4.66 12.86
N ALA A 62 -3.36 -4.78 14.04
CA ALA A 62 -4.63 -5.50 14.20
C ALA A 62 -5.80 -4.84 13.43
N VAL A 63 -5.88 -3.50 13.45
CA VAL A 63 -6.87 -2.74 12.69
C VAL A 63 -6.64 -2.92 11.19
N TYR A 64 -5.39 -2.78 10.73
CA TYR A 64 -5.02 -2.93 9.34
C TYR A 64 -5.33 -4.33 8.81
N ASP A 65 -4.95 -5.39 9.53
CA ASP A 65 -5.22 -6.78 9.12
C ASP A 65 -6.71 -7.04 8.93
N SER A 66 -7.53 -6.50 9.83
CA SER A 66 -9.00 -6.63 9.75
C SER A 66 -9.55 -5.83 8.56
N ALA A 67 -9.08 -4.60 8.37
CA ALA A 67 -9.47 -3.74 7.27
C ALA A 67 -9.02 -4.31 5.92
N LYS A 68 -7.79 -4.81 5.83
CA LYS A 68 -7.22 -5.44 4.63
C LYS A 68 -8.03 -6.66 4.16
N LYS A 69 -8.44 -7.52 5.09
CA LYS A 69 -9.31 -8.67 4.76
C LYS A 69 -10.64 -8.20 4.16
N LYS A 70 -11.24 -7.17 4.76
CA LYS A 70 -12.50 -6.60 4.25
C LYS A 70 -12.32 -5.89 2.90
N ALA A 71 -11.25 -5.14 2.74
CA ALA A 71 -10.90 -4.49 1.49
C ALA A 71 -10.71 -5.50 0.36
N ALA A 72 -9.92 -6.56 0.60
CA ALA A 72 -9.66 -7.62 -0.36
C ALA A 72 -10.94 -8.35 -0.82
N SER A 73 -11.92 -8.53 0.08
CA SER A 73 -13.23 -9.12 -0.27
C SER A 73 -14.09 -8.19 -1.15
N ASN A 74 -13.77 -6.89 -1.19
CA ASN A 74 -14.43 -5.89 -2.04
C ASN A 74 -13.58 -5.44 -3.23
N ASN A 75 -12.55 -6.21 -3.56
CA ASN A 75 -11.64 -5.91 -4.67
C ASN A 75 -10.87 -4.59 -4.52
N VAL A 76 -10.49 -4.26 -3.28
CA VAL A 76 -9.71 -3.09 -2.89
C VAL A 76 -8.35 -3.56 -2.36
N LEU A 77 -7.26 -3.02 -2.91
CA LEU A 77 -5.94 -3.05 -2.29
C LEU A 77 -5.93 -1.99 -1.18
N LEU A 78 -5.67 -2.40 0.05
CA LEU A 78 -5.43 -1.47 1.15
C LEU A 78 -3.96 -1.49 1.51
N GLU A 79 -3.32 -0.34 1.49
CA GLU A 79 -1.93 -0.15 1.89
C GLU A 79 -1.85 0.73 3.13
N ILE A 80 -0.94 0.40 4.05
CA ILE A 80 -0.67 1.22 5.22
C ILE A 80 0.56 2.09 4.96
N MET A 81 0.41 3.40 5.18
CA MET A 81 1.47 4.39 4.98
C MET A 81 2.15 4.72 6.32
N GLY A 82 3.46 4.93 6.27
CA GLY A 82 4.26 5.32 7.42
C GLY A 82 5.02 4.16 8.07
N SER A 83 5.05 2.97 7.47
CA SER A 83 5.78 1.81 7.99
C SER A 83 7.30 1.89 7.83
N ASP A 84 7.79 2.80 6.99
CA ASP A 84 9.22 2.92 6.72
C ASP A 84 9.90 3.83 7.76
N ARG A 85 10.77 3.23 8.59
CA ARG A 85 11.52 3.93 9.63
C ARG A 85 12.68 4.77 9.10
N GLU A 86 13.05 4.59 7.85
CA GLU A 86 14.18 5.29 7.25
C GLU A 86 13.77 6.65 6.66
N THR A 87 12.49 6.87 6.43
CA THR A 87 11.96 8.11 5.87
C THR A 87 11.35 8.99 6.94
N SER A 88 11.77 10.28 6.99
CA SER A 88 11.21 11.31 7.89
C SER A 88 9.89 11.88 7.41
N TYR A 89 9.07 11.14 6.67
CA TYR A 89 7.79 11.64 6.18
C TYR A 89 6.74 11.70 7.30
N ASN A 90 6.03 12.81 7.37
CA ASN A 90 4.89 13.00 8.24
C ASN A 90 3.56 12.65 7.52
N LYS A 91 2.43 12.71 8.23
CA LYS A 91 1.11 12.39 7.65
C LYS A 91 0.72 13.31 6.51
N LEU A 92 1.13 14.58 6.55
CA LEU A 92 0.87 15.51 5.45
C LEU A 92 1.62 15.11 4.18
N ASP A 93 2.86 14.63 4.33
CA ASP A 93 3.63 14.12 3.19
C ASP A 93 2.96 12.90 2.57
N TYR A 94 2.52 11.93 3.39
CA TYR A 94 1.78 10.75 2.91
C TYR A 94 0.45 11.13 2.26
N MET A 95 -0.30 12.09 2.82
CA MET A 95 -1.51 12.61 2.19
C MET A 95 -1.21 13.18 0.79
N ASN A 96 -0.14 13.96 0.66
CA ASN A 96 0.26 14.52 -0.63
C ASN A 96 0.70 13.43 -1.62
N MET A 97 1.38 12.39 -1.16
CA MET A 97 1.75 11.22 -1.98
C MET A 97 0.51 10.48 -2.47
N SER A 98 -0.45 10.17 -1.61
CA SER A 98 -1.70 9.50 -1.97
C SER A 98 -2.53 10.32 -2.98
N ILE A 99 -2.56 11.65 -2.80
CA ILE A 99 -3.23 12.55 -3.74
C ILE A 99 -2.52 12.54 -5.11
N ALA A 100 -1.18 12.60 -5.11
CA ALA A 100 -0.38 12.57 -6.34
C ALA A 100 -0.49 11.22 -7.06
N ALA A 101 -0.54 10.11 -6.32
CA ALA A 101 -0.74 8.76 -6.83
C ALA A 101 -2.17 8.50 -7.31
N LYS A 102 -3.11 9.42 -7.03
CA LYS A 102 -4.54 9.28 -7.34
C LYS A 102 -5.17 8.04 -6.71
N ALA A 103 -4.88 7.81 -5.42
CA ALA A 103 -5.55 6.76 -4.66
C ALA A 103 -7.09 6.88 -4.81
N ASP A 104 -7.79 5.75 -4.82
CA ASP A 104 -9.26 5.74 -4.91
C ASP A 104 -9.95 6.09 -3.59
N GLY A 105 -9.21 6.11 -2.48
CA GLY A 105 -9.69 6.54 -1.18
C GLY A 105 -8.59 6.61 -0.14
N ILE A 106 -8.79 7.42 0.91
CA ILE A 106 -7.82 7.61 1.99
C ILE A 106 -8.52 7.40 3.34
N ILE A 107 -7.90 6.61 4.22
CA ILE A 107 -8.25 6.46 5.63
C ILE A 107 -7.17 7.17 6.42
N LEU A 108 -7.51 8.27 7.10
CA LEU A 108 -6.55 9.12 7.79
C LEU A 108 -6.76 9.11 9.30
N GLN A 109 -5.74 8.74 10.06
CA GLN A 109 -5.70 9.06 11.49
C GLN A 109 -5.49 10.56 11.66
N TYR A 110 -6.57 11.28 11.93
CA TYR A 110 -6.52 12.73 12.15
C TYR A 110 -6.10 13.04 13.59
N ASN A 111 -5.23 14.03 13.77
CA ASN A 111 -4.71 14.45 15.08
C ASN A 111 -4.66 15.98 15.26
N GLY A 112 -5.25 16.74 14.33
CA GLY A 112 -5.22 18.20 14.37
C GLY A 112 -3.92 18.82 13.84
N GLU A 113 -3.03 18.05 13.23
CA GLU A 113 -1.79 18.56 12.64
C GLU A 113 -2.07 19.60 11.57
N ALA A 114 -1.27 20.69 11.58
CA ALA A 114 -1.43 21.80 10.65
C ALA A 114 -1.30 21.33 9.19
N GLY A 115 -2.21 21.79 8.33
CA GLY A 115 -2.23 21.46 6.90
C GLY A 115 -3.04 20.21 6.54
N LEU A 116 -3.34 19.30 7.50
CA LEU A 116 -4.10 18.10 7.19
C LEU A 116 -5.54 18.38 6.72
N GLU A 117 -6.23 19.36 7.31
CA GLU A 117 -7.58 19.73 6.86
C GLU A 117 -7.58 20.24 5.41
N GLU A 118 -6.57 21.04 5.03
CA GLU A 118 -6.44 21.51 3.65
C GLU A 118 -6.04 20.36 2.69
N ALA A 119 -5.20 19.44 3.15
CA ALA A 119 -4.87 18.23 2.37
C ALA A 119 -6.12 17.34 2.16
N ILE A 120 -6.95 17.16 3.19
CA ILE A 120 -8.26 16.49 3.07
C ILE A 120 -9.14 17.20 2.04
N ASN A 121 -9.25 18.53 2.13
CA ASN A 121 -10.04 19.32 1.19
C ASN A 121 -9.52 19.20 -0.25
N THR A 122 -8.20 19.13 -0.41
CA THR A 122 -7.56 18.94 -1.71
C THR A 122 -7.82 17.53 -2.27
N ALA A 123 -7.70 16.49 -1.45
CA ALA A 123 -8.04 15.13 -1.86
C ALA A 123 -9.49 15.05 -2.36
N VAL A 124 -10.44 15.59 -1.59
CA VAL A 124 -11.87 15.58 -1.95
C VAL A 124 -12.14 16.38 -3.22
N ARG A 125 -11.49 17.54 -3.42
CA ARG A 125 -11.59 18.31 -4.68
C ARG A 125 -11.09 17.50 -5.89
N ASN A 126 -10.11 16.63 -5.68
CA ASN A 126 -9.58 15.73 -6.70
C ASN A 126 -10.40 14.44 -6.89
N GLY A 127 -11.54 14.32 -6.20
CA GLY A 127 -12.42 13.16 -6.29
C GLY A 127 -12.02 11.98 -5.40
N ILE A 128 -11.04 12.16 -4.50
CA ILE A 128 -10.54 11.13 -3.58
C ILE A 128 -11.30 11.25 -2.26
N PRO A 129 -12.21 10.32 -1.91
CA PRO A 129 -12.91 10.33 -0.63
C PRO A 129 -11.94 10.11 0.53
N VAL A 130 -12.13 10.89 1.62
CA VAL A 130 -11.32 10.76 2.83
C VAL A 130 -12.22 10.42 4.01
N VAL A 131 -11.84 9.35 4.73
CA VAL A 131 -12.43 8.96 6.01
C VAL A 131 -11.43 9.24 7.10
N THR A 132 -11.82 10.01 8.12
CA THR A 132 -10.98 10.21 9.30
C THR A 132 -11.28 9.18 10.38
N VAL A 133 -10.25 8.75 11.10
CA VAL A 133 -10.35 7.80 12.21
C VAL A 133 -9.73 8.37 13.48
N MET A 134 -10.16 7.91 14.64
CA MET A 134 -9.76 8.34 15.99
C MET A 134 -10.29 9.74 16.36
N SER A 135 -9.87 10.78 15.67
CA SER A 135 -10.33 12.17 15.86
C SER A 135 -11.01 12.71 14.61
N ASP A 136 -11.91 13.66 14.81
CA ASP A 136 -12.71 14.20 13.74
C ASP A 136 -12.16 15.52 13.18
N ALA A 137 -12.05 15.63 11.88
CA ALA A 137 -11.66 16.84 11.16
C ALA A 137 -12.92 17.65 10.76
N VAL A 138 -13.60 18.23 11.75
CA VAL A 138 -14.93 18.86 11.58
C VAL A 138 -14.97 20.01 10.58
N HIS A 139 -13.85 20.71 10.37
CA HIS A 139 -13.73 21.83 9.44
C HIS A 139 -13.28 21.43 8.05
N SER A 140 -13.13 20.11 7.79
CA SER A 140 -12.74 19.58 6.50
C SER A 140 -13.93 19.02 5.71
N ARG A 141 -13.67 18.74 4.42
CA ARG A 141 -14.64 18.08 3.51
C ARG A 141 -14.59 16.56 3.57
N ARG A 142 -14.09 15.97 4.67
CA ARG A 142 -14.06 14.52 4.79
C ARG A 142 -15.41 13.87 4.49
N GLN A 143 -15.38 12.67 3.93
CA GLN A 143 -16.59 11.91 3.63
C GLN A 143 -17.30 11.42 4.89
N SER A 144 -16.52 10.92 5.85
CA SER A 144 -17.03 10.32 7.08
C SER A 144 -15.96 10.34 8.17
N PHE A 145 -16.43 10.13 9.40
CA PHE A 145 -15.58 9.92 10.58
C PHE A 145 -15.93 8.59 11.24
N VAL A 146 -14.91 7.87 11.67
CA VAL A 146 -15.03 6.64 12.46
C VAL A 146 -14.23 6.80 13.74
N GLY A 147 -14.92 6.86 14.87
CA GLY A 147 -14.30 7.04 16.18
C GLY A 147 -15.35 7.06 17.29
N VAL A 148 -14.87 7.26 18.50
CA VAL A 148 -15.72 7.44 19.67
C VAL A 148 -15.99 8.95 19.83
N SER A 149 -17.26 9.32 19.99
CA SER A 149 -17.62 10.68 20.32
C SER A 149 -17.30 10.94 21.80
N ASP A 150 -16.38 11.89 22.06
CA ASP A 150 -16.04 12.31 23.43
C ASP A 150 -17.26 12.78 24.21
N TYR A 151 -18.23 13.38 23.52
CA TYR A 151 -19.49 13.79 24.09
C TYR A 151 -20.34 12.59 24.57
N GLN A 152 -20.47 11.53 23.75
CA GLN A 152 -21.17 10.32 24.13
C GLN A 152 -20.45 9.56 25.23
N LEU A 153 -19.10 9.56 25.18
CA LEU A 153 -18.27 8.96 26.21
C LEU A 153 -18.46 9.69 27.55
N GLY A 154 -18.42 11.04 27.53
CA GLY A 154 -18.67 11.86 28.72
C GLY A 154 -20.05 11.63 29.32
N MET A 155 -21.11 11.47 28.49
CA MET A 155 -22.46 11.17 28.95
C MET A 155 -22.60 9.76 29.52
N ALA A 156 -21.77 8.79 29.09
CA ALA A 156 -21.80 7.43 29.60
C ALA A 156 -21.08 7.26 30.95
N TYR A 157 -20.17 8.17 31.29
CA TYR A 157 -19.36 8.13 32.52
C TYR A 157 -19.74 9.22 33.53
N GLY A 158 -20.61 10.17 33.20
CA GLY A 158 -21.14 11.21 34.08
C GLY A 158 -22.50 10.83 34.65
#